data_b64b71d59848b02a73c1822e0b0dd084
#
_entry.id   b64b71d59848b02a73c1822e0b0dd084
#
_cell.length_a   1.000
_cell.length_b   1.000
_cell.length_c   1.000
_cell.angle_alpha   90.00
_cell.angle_beta   90.00
_cell.angle_gamma   90.00
#
_symmetry.space_group_name_H-M   'P 1'
#
loop_
_entity.id
_entity.type
_entity.pdbx_description
1 polymer ?
#
loop_
_entity_poly.entity_id
_entity_poly.type
_entity_poly.pdbx_seq_one_letter_code
_entity_poly.pdbx_strand_id
1 'polypeptide(L)'
;MLFWVTDSFSLSVPGASWSDDESDTNRKGSGVFLLNLELIENDNNQEENSVSIDILPDDIHERILSRLPLSAIFKAACVCKKWNQIVHSKKFTLTDANFLSEKTWYFMFTSSAEPVGYLYDSGLRKWYNFELPFLVHHTWKIAPSCGLVSFMDDETCKKIHICNPITREYETLKNPPSPGFPVYSALAFSVDQSNSKYTISIVRAMQASEDFLSWLVSIHIYNSKEKTWLPPVMGGMEGWRPGDVSLICDNILYILVFCTRPNEVQNFHGLITYNLETFNPIGVLKEESVISAPCALTCGRLMKVQRQVVLVGGIGRADRPGVIKGIGIWVLNGKEWKEVTRMPQKFVQGFGELDDVFASSGGGDLIYIQSYGGTAVLIYDMDTRQWFWCQKCQMHKKFPLEIFSGFCFEPRLQFM
;
A
#
# COMPACT_ATOMS: atom_id res chain seq x y z
N MET A 1 20.18 13.53 -27.68
CA MET A 1 20.71 13.33 -26.33
C MET A 1 19.64 13.82 -25.37
N LEU A 2 18.64 13.01 -25.09
CA LEU A 2 17.48 13.34 -24.26
C LEU A 2 17.59 12.47 -23.02
N PHE A 3 17.90 13.11 -21.91
CA PHE A 3 17.94 12.49 -20.58
C PHE A 3 16.52 12.21 -20.14
N TRP A 4 16.18 10.94 -19.97
CA TRP A 4 14.98 10.51 -19.27
C TRP A 4 15.33 10.41 -17.79
N VAL A 5 15.04 11.47 -17.06
CA VAL A 5 15.00 11.47 -15.61
C VAL A 5 13.57 11.06 -15.26
N THR A 6 13.41 9.88 -14.68
CA THR A 6 12.18 9.54 -13.97
C THR A 6 12.25 10.25 -12.61
N ASP A 7 12.08 11.56 -12.64
CA ASP A 7 11.97 12.33 -11.42
C ASP A 7 10.61 12.06 -10.78
N SER A 8 10.66 11.56 -9.56
CA SER A 8 9.64 11.87 -8.60
C SER A 8 9.58 13.40 -8.52
N PHE A 9 8.54 14.02 -9.09
CA PHE A 9 8.36 15.45 -9.06
C PHE A 9 8.26 15.94 -7.62
N SER A 10 9.35 16.44 -7.07
CA SER A 10 9.34 17.29 -5.89
C SER A 10 9.15 18.73 -6.35
N LEU A 11 7.94 19.24 -6.24
CA LEU A 11 7.70 20.68 -6.32
C LEU A 11 8.01 21.30 -4.96
N SER A 12 9.20 21.86 -4.83
CA SER A 12 9.55 22.71 -3.70
C SER A 12 8.88 24.08 -3.86
N VAL A 13 7.96 24.41 -2.96
CA VAL A 13 7.48 25.77 -2.78
C VAL A 13 8.37 26.45 -1.74
N PRO A 14 8.96 27.63 -2.00
CA PRO A 14 9.79 28.32 -1.03
C PRO A 14 8.93 29.06 0.01
N GLY A 15 9.24 28.86 1.28
CA GLY A 15 8.99 29.81 2.35
C GLY A 15 7.83 29.57 3.28
N ALA A 16 8.07 28.82 4.35
CA ALA A 16 7.51 29.10 5.68
C ALA A 16 8.43 28.46 6.73
N SER A 17 9.11 29.30 7.49
CA SER A 17 9.91 28.94 8.66
C SER A 17 8.98 28.56 9.81
N TRP A 18 9.13 27.37 10.35
CA TRP A 18 8.53 26.96 11.62
C TRP A 18 9.64 26.57 12.58
N SER A 19 9.59 27.19 13.76
CA SER A 19 10.51 26.98 14.87
C SER A 19 10.34 25.58 15.46
N ASP A 20 11.47 24.88 15.64
CA ASP A 20 11.60 23.65 16.39
C ASP A 20 11.39 23.93 17.89
N ASP A 21 10.33 23.37 18.48
CA ASP A 21 10.28 23.14 19.92
C ASP A 21 10.36 21.62 20.16
N GLU A 22 11.54 21.21 20.60
CA GLU A 22 11.79 19.88 21.16
C GLU A 22 11.16 19.78 22.55
N SER A 23 10.09 19.03 22.69
CA SER A 23 9.79 18.19 23.87
C SER A 23 8.46 17.49 23.68
N ASP A 24 8.42 16.21 23.43
CA ASP A 24 7.73 15.26 24.29
C ASP A 24 7.78 13.82 23.74
N THR A 25 8.41 12.98 24.53
CA THR A 25 8.41 11.54 24.40
C THR A 25 7.12 10.98 25.00
N ASN A 26 6.51 10.00 24.32
CA ASN A 26 5.44 9.14 24.82
C ASN A 26 4.07 9.78 25.07
N ARG A 27 3.26 9.92 24.05
CA ARG A 27 1.79 9.88 24.20
C ARG A 27 1.20 8.66 23.50
N LYS A 28 0.85 7.67 24.30
CA LYS A 28 -0.22 6.72 23.96
C LYS A 28 -1.54 7.52 23.99
N GLY A 29 -1.93 8.04 22.84
CA GLY A 29 -3.23 8.68 22.69
C GLY A 29 -4.31 7.61 22.51
N SER A 30 -4.89 7.12 23.60
CA SER A 30 -6.18 6.43 23.51
C SER A 30 -7.27 7.48 23.32
N GLY A 31 -7.39 7.97 22.10
CA GLY A 31 -8.50 8.83 21.69
C GLY A 31 -9.61 7.96 21.12
N VAL A 32 -10.70 7.80 21.87
CA VAL A 32 -11.95 7.27 21.34
C VAL A 32 -12.50 8.29 20.35
N PHE A 33 -12.26 8.10 19.06
CA PHE A 33 -12.84 8.92 18.02
C PHE A 33 -13.95 8.15 17.31
N LEU A 34 -15.15 8.73 17.34
CA LEU A 34 -16.28 8.32 16.53
C LEU A 34 -15.96 8.46 15.04
N LEU A 35 -16.05 7.38 14.30
CA LEU A 35 -16.09 7.41 12.84
C LEU A 35 -17.40 8.07 12.40
N ASN A 36 -17.35 9.34 12.01
CA ASN A 36 -18.48 9.97 11.31
C ASN A 36 -18.50 9.42 9.88
N LEU A 37 -19.28 8.35 9.69
CA LEU A 37 -19.66 7.89 8.38
C LEU A 37 -20.92 8.68 7.96
N GLU A 38 -20.76 9.82 7.31
CA GLU A 38 -21.88 10.52 6.71
C GLU A 38 -22.38 9.76 5.50
N LEU A 39 -23.54 9.14 5.66
CA LEU A 39 -24.31 8.57 4.57
C LEU A 39 -25.24 9.65 4.02
N ILE A 40 -25.20 9.84 2.73
CA ILE A 40 -26.28 10.53 2.00
C ILE A 40 -27.36 9.47 1.76
N GLU A 41 -28.34 9.39 2.63
CA GLU A 41 -29.53 8.55 2.44
C GLU A 41 -30.71 9.38 1.90
N ASN A 42 -31.37 8.81 0.91
CA ASN A 42 -32.73 9.23 0.53
C ASN A 42 -33.72 8.53 1.46
N ASP A 43 -34.46 9.31 2.23
CA ASP A 43 -35.55 8.85 3.10
C ASP A 43 -36.70 8.23 2.31
N ASN A 44 -37.11 7.03 2.73
CA ASN A 44 -38.50 6.57 2.61
C ASN A 44 -38.90 5.83 3.90
N ASN A 45 -39.78 6.48 4.67
CA ASN A 45 -40.37 5.98 5.90
C ASN A 45 -41.34 4.81 5.65
N GLN A 46 -41.16 3.72 6.43
CA GLN A 46 -42.27 2.84 6.83
C GLN A 46 -42.05 2.43 8.29
N GLU A 47 -43.03 2.75 9.15
CA GLU A 47 -43.11 2.32 10.55
C GLU A 47 -43.48 0.83 10.63
N GLU A 48 -42.63 0.00 11.24
CA GLU A 48 -42.99 -1.36 11.67
C GLU A 48 -42.66 -1.55 13.14
N ASN A 49 -43.54 -2.26 13.86
CA ASN A 49 -43.54 -2.59 15.28
C ASN A 49 -42.16 -3.09 15.75
N SER A 50 -41.45 -2.29 16.53
CA SER A 50 -40.14 -2.64 17.10
C SER A 50 -40.26 -3.49 18.35
N VAL A 51 -39.88 -4.75 18.27
CA VAL A 51 -39.51 -5.55 19.43
C VAL A 51 -38.25 -4.93 20.03
N SER A 52 -38.29 -4.52 21.29
CA SER A 52 -37.13 -3.92 21.94
C SER A 52 -35.97 -4.93 22.02
N ILE A 53 -34.93 -4.69 21.25
CA ILE A 53 -33.69 -5.49 21.20
C ILE A 53 -32.94 -5.39 22.56
N ASP A 54 -33.24 -4.39 23.39
CA ASP A 54 -32.58 -4.14 24.69
C ASP A 54 -32.80 -5.24 25.73
N ILE A 55 -33.73 -6.19 25.49
CA ILE A 55 -34.02 -7.32 26.35
C ILE A 55 -32.95 -8.42 26.27
N LEU A 56 -32.13 -8.42 25.22
CA LEU A 56 -31.11 -9.47 25.01
C LEU A 56 -29.90 -9.25 25.94
N PRO A 57 -29.32 -10.33 26.49
CA PRO A 57 -28.06 -10.29 27.21
C PRO A 57 -26.90 -9.77 26.34
N ASP A 58 -25.86 -9.22 26.96
CA ASP A 58 -24.73 -8.60 26.23
C ASP A 58 -23.96 -9.58 25.39
N ASP A 59 -23.81 -10.83 25.78
CA ASP A 59 -23.18 -11.90 25.03
C ASP A 59 -23.92 -12.23 23.72
N ILE A 60 -25.25 -12.10 23.72
CA ILE A 60 -26.04 -12.28 22.49
C ILE A 60 -25.85 -11.08 21.57
N HIS A 61 -25.83 -9.86 22.08
CA HIS A 61 -25.50 -8.67 21.29
C HIS A 61 -24.11 -8.79 20.67
N GLU A 62 -23.10 -9.20 21.45
CA GLU A 62 -21.74 -9.42 20.96
C GLU A 62 -21.71 -10.44 19.81
N ARG A 63 -22.41 -11.57 19.97
CA ARG A 63 -22.51 -12.61 18.92
C ARG A 63 -23.23 -12.15 17.66
N ILE A 64 -24.23 -11.30 17.78
CA ILE A 64 -24.92 -10.70 16.62
C ILE A 64 -23.97 -9.72 15.92
N LEU A 65 -23.40 -8.78 16.66
CA LEU A 65 -22.50 -7.76 16.13
C LEU A 65 -21.25 -8.38 15.48
N SER A 66 -20.68 -9.43 16.10
CA SER A 66 -19.48 -10.10 15.56
C SER A 66 -19.71 -10.83 14.24
N ARG A 67 -20.97 -11.01 13.82
CA ARG A 67 -21.34 -11.62 12.53
C ARG A 67 -21.68 -10.61 11.44
N LEU A 68 -21.74 -9.34 11.78
CA LEU A 68 -22.01 -8.29 10.80
C LEU A 68 -20.74 -7.98 9.97
N PRO A 69 -20.89 -7.57 8.71
CA PRO A 69 -19.80 -6.95 7.97
C PRO A 69 -19.26 -5.72 8.73
N LEU A 70 -17.98 -5.43 8.61
CA LEU A 70 -17.32 -4.38 9.38
C LEU A 70 -17.99 -3.02 9.23
N SER A 71 -18.40 -2.65 8.02
CA SER A 71 -19.14 -1.42 7.75
C SER A 71 -20.51 -1.36 8.45
N ALA A 72 -21.18 -2.52 8.62
CA ALA A 72 -22.42 -2.62 9.38
C ALA A 72 -22.17 -2.54 10.90
N ILE A 73 -21.03 -3.05 11.40
CA ILE A 73 -20.61 -2.92 12.79
C ILE A 73 -20.44 -1.44 13.17
N PHE A 74 -19.81 -0.63 12.32
CA PHE A 74 -19.68 0.81 12.58
C PHE A 74 -21.02 1.53 12.62
N LYS A 75 -21.94 1.19 11.73
CA LYS A 75 -23.31 1.71 11.80
C LYS A 75 -24.02 1.28 13.06
N ALA A 76 -23.88 0.01 13.44
CA ALA A 76 -24.45 -0.54 14.66
C ALA A 76 -23.91 0.17 15.91
N ALA A 77 -22.61 0.50 15.95
CA ALA A 77 -22.02 1.27 17.04
C ALA A 77 -22.63 2.69 17.19
N CYS A 78 -23.20 3.24 16.13
CA CYS A 78 -23.89 4.53 16.17
C CYS A 78 -25.36 4.43 16.64
N VAL A 79 -25.94 3.24 16.71
CA VAL A 79 -27.36 3.05 17.03
C VAL A 79 -27.65 3.34 18.50
N CYS A 80 -26.85 2.80 19.42
CA CYS A 80 -27.01 3.03 20.85
C CYS A 80 -25.70 2.92 21.63
N LYS A 81 -25.67 3.51 22.84
CA LYS A 81 -24.51 3.48 23.75
C LYS A 81 -24.04 2.06 24.09
N LYS A 82 -24.96 1.13 24.23
CA LYS A 82 -24.68 -0.28 24.57
C LYS A 82 -23.89 -0.95 23.45
N TRP A 83 -24.34 -0.84 22.20
CA TRP A 83 -23.64 -1.42 21.06
C TRP A 83 -22.29 -0.76 20.81
N ASN A 84 -22.22 0.56 21.01
CA ASN A 84 -20.95 1.28 20.95
C ASN A 84 -19.95 0.73 21.99
N GLN A 85 -20.37 0.52 23.24
CA GLN A 85 -19.51 -0.03 24.28
C GLN A 85 -19.04 -1.46 23.97
N ILE A 86 -19.93 -2.29 23.42
CA ILE A 86 -19.60 -3.67 23.03
C ILE A 86 -18.53 -3.66 21.92
N VAL A 87 -18.76 -2.92 20.85
CA VAL A 87 -17.84 -2.87 19.69
C VAL A 87 -16.45 -2.34 20.07
N HIS A 88 -16.38 -1.38 21.00
CA HIS A 88 -15.11 -0.80 21.46
C HIS A 88 -14.50 -1.56 22.65
N SER A 89 -15.12 -2.64 23.11
CA SER A 89 -14.56 -3.45 24.19
C SER A 89 -13.35 -4.24 23.69
N LYS A 90 -12.31 -4.37 24.54
CA LYS A 90 -11.13 -5.20 24.21
C LYS A 90 -11.44 -6.69 23.99
N LYS A 91 -12.63 -7.12 24.44
CA LYS A 91 -13.09 -8.52 24.30
C LYS A 91 -13.80 -8.76 22.96
N PHE A 92 -14.27 -7.69 22.30
CA PHE A 92 -14.99 -7.82 21.04
C PHE A 92 -14.06 -8.35 19.97
N THR A 93 -14.30 -9.58 19.55
CA THR A 93 -13.58 -10.23 18.47
C THR A 93 -14.56 -10.55 17.34
N LEU A 94 -14.17 -10.23 16.13
CA LEU A 94 -14.90 -10.71 14.97
C LEU A 94 -14.76 -12.24 14.90
N THR A 95 -15.84 -12.93 14.55
CA THR A 95 -15.76 -14.38 14.31
C THR A 95 -14.86 -14.67 13.12
N ASP A 96 -14.01 -15.71 13.22
CA ASP A 96 -13.05 -16.11 12.19
C ASP A 96 -13.66 -16.23 10.78
N ALA A 97 -14.94 -16.60 10.71
CA ALA A 97 -15.69 -16.68 9.44
C ALA A 97 -15.81 -15.33 8.72
N ASN A 98 -15.85 -14.22 9.44
CA ASN A 98 -15.94 -12.88 8.85
C ASN A 98 -14.56 -12.36 8.44
N PHE A 99 -13.48 -12.77 9.11
CA PHE A 99 -12.12 -12.43 8.70
C PHE A 99 -11.73 -13.06 7.35
N LEU A 100 -12.25 -14.24 7.04
CA LEU A 100 -11.95 -14.95 5.80
C LEU A 100 -12.79 -14.45 4.60
N SER A 101 -13.90 -13.75 4.86
CA SER A 101 -14.83 -13.31 3.81
C SER A 101 -14.77 -11.81 3.51
N GLU A 102 -14.12 -11.00 4.33
CA GLU A 102 -14.03 -9.57 4.05
C GLU A 102 -13.01 -9.29 2.94
N LYS A 103 -13.54 -8.81 1.82
CA LYS A 103 -12.75 -8.34 0.70
C LYS A 103 -11.91 -7.14 1.13
N THR A 104 -10.75 -7.00 0.55
CA THR A 104 -9.88 -5.84 0.78
C THR A 104 -10.60 -4.53 0.47
N TRP A 105 -10.36 -3.52 1.29
CA TRP A 105 -10.81 -2.16 1.08
C TRP A 105 -9.73 -1.34 0.39
N TYR A 106 -10.13 -0.35 -0.38
CA TYR A 106 -9.20 0.54 -1.08
C TYR A 106 -9.35 1.96 -0.56
N PHE A 107 -8.25 2.52 -0.04
CA PHE A 107 -8.19 3.91 0.37
C PHE A 107 -7.57 4.75 -0.74
N MET A 108 -8.28 5.79 -1.16
CA MET A 108 -7.85 6.76 -2.17
C MET A 108 -7.70 8.14 -1.55
N PHE A 109 -6.63 8.83 -1.89
CA PHE A 109 -6.35 10.19 -1.42
C PHE A 109 -5.69 11.01 -2.54
N THR A 110 -5.69 12.35 -2.36
CA THR A 110 -4.96 13.24 -3.26
C THR A 110 -3.61 13.61 -2.66
N SER A 111 -2.67 14.05 -3.52
CA SER A 111 -1.38 14.59 -3.11
C SER A 111 -1.46 16.00 -2.50
N SER A 112 -2.61 16.41 -1.98
CA SER A 112 -2.79 17.70 -1.32
C SER A 112 -2.30 17.68 0.14
N ALA A 113 -2.04 18.86 0.69
CA ALA A 113 -1.64 19.01 2.09
C ALA A 113 -2.76 18.64 3.09
N GLU A 114 -3.99 18.45 2.62
CA GLU A 114 -5.10 18.04 3.45
C GLU A 114 -5.32 16.52 3.38
N PRO A 115 -5.31 15.82 4.52
CA PRO A 115 -5.36 14.36 4.57
C PRO A 115 -6.76 13.78 4.33
N VAL A 116 -7.56 14.39 3.47
CA VAL A 116 -8.90 13.89 3.14
C VAL A 116 -8.77 12.81 2.09
N GLY A 117 -9.37 11.66 2.39
CA GLY A 117 -9.41 10.53 1.49
C GLY A 117 -10.78 9.86 1.47
N TYR A 118 -10.91 8.88 0.61
CA TYR A 118 -12.10 8.08 0.47
C TYR A 118 -11.77 6.61 0.53
N LEU A 119 -12.60 5.88 1.24
CA LEU A 119 -12.47 4.45 1.45
C LEU A 119 -13.54 3.71 0.66
N TYR A 120 -13.12 2.78 -0.18
CA TYR A 120 -13.98 1.91 -0.93
C TYR A 120 -14.12 0.55 -0.27
N ASP A 121 -15.34 0.21 0.14
CA ASP A 121 -15.70 -1.14 0.58
C ASP A 121 -16.08 -1.97 -0.66
N SER A 122 -15.23 -2.92 -1.03
CA SER A 122 -15.44 -3.74 -2.21
C SER A 122 -16.55 -4.78 -2.03
N GLY A 123 -16.88 -5.14 -0.79
CA GLY A 123 -18.00 -6.03 -0.47
C GLY A 123 -19.34 -5.36 -0.70
N LEU A 124 -19.52 -4.16 -0.18
CA LEU A 124 -20.73 -3.35 -0.36
C LEU A 124 -20.72 -2.48 -1.61
N ARG A 125 -19.57 -2.37 -2.30
CA ARG A 125 -19.37 -1.50 -3.47
C ARG A 125 -19.72 -0.04 -3.21
N LYS A 126 -19.34 0.48 -2.03
CA LYS A 126 -19.64 1.86 -1.59
C LYS A 126 -18.38 2.61 -1.19
N TRP A 127 -18.40 3.93 -1.42
CA TRP A 127 -17.39 4.86 -0.95
C TRP A 127 -17.83 5.51 0.36
N TYR A 128 -16.87 5.73 1.24
CA TYR A 128 -17.03 6.44 2.51
C TYR A 128 -15.98 7.54 2.59
N ASN A 129 -16.36 8.69 3.11
CA ASN A 129 -15.38 9.72 3.47
C ASN A 129 -14.56 9.24 4.65
N PHE A 130 -13.24 9.38 4.57
CA PHE A 130 -12.34 8.81 5.56
C PHE A 130 -11.06 9.63 5.68
N GLU A 131 -10.66 9.95 6.91
CA GLU A 131 -9.49 10.76 7.19
C GLU A 131 -8.42 9.93 7.88
N LEU A 132 -7.18 10.05 7.44
CA LEU A 132 -5.99 9.56 8.13
C LEU A 132 -5.18 10.77 8.62
N PRO A 133 -5.25 11.09 9.92
CA PRO A 133 -4.78 12.39 10.46
C PRO A 133 -3.26 12.60 10.39
N PHE A 134 -2.48 11.58 10.09
CA PHE A 134 -1.02 11.66 9.97
C PHE A 134 -0.52 11.75 8.52
N LEU A 135 -1.40 11.64 7.51
CA LEU A 135 -1.03 11.82 6.11
C LEU A 135 -0.98 13.31 5.75
N VAL A 136 0.02 13.99 6.28
CA VAL A 136 0.18 15.46 6.10
C VAL A 136 1.09 15.82 4.92
N HIS A 137 1.80 14.86 4.33
CA HIS A 137 2.80 15.10 3.29
C HIS A 137 2.48 14.37 1.99
N HIS A 138 3.08 14.83 0.88
CA HIS A 138 2.74 14.43 -0.48
C HIS A 138 3.42 13.13 -0.95
N THR A 139 4.50 12.74 -0.29
CA THR A 139 5.38 11.67 -0.75
C THR A 139 5.50 10.59 0.32
N TRP A 140 4.62 9.61 0.26
CA TRP A 140 4.68 8.46 1.14
C TRP A 140 5.03 7.18 0.38
N LYS A 141 6.02 6.44 0.88
CA LYS A 141 6.16 5.01 0.56
C LYS A 141 5.18 4.26 1.44
N ILE A 142 4.32 3.47 0.83
CA ILE A 142 3.20 2.79 1.51
C ILE A 142 3.31 1.30 1.29
N ALA A 143 3.27 0.54 2.37
CA ALA A 143 3.30 -0.91 2.33
C ALA A 143 2.22 -1.50 3.25
N PRO A 144 1.13 -2.05 2.70
CA PRO A 144 0.07 -2.71 3.46
C PRO A 144 0.41 -4.18 3.74
N SER A 145 0.00 -4.69 4.90
CA SER A 145 0.04 -6.11 5.22
C SER A 145 -0.95 -6.44 6.33
N CYS A 146 -1.83 -7.40 6.09
CA CYS A 146 -2.69 -7.99 7.11
C CYS A 146 -3.44 -6.97 7.99
N GLY A 147 -4.04 -5.97 7.38
CA GLY A 147 -4.83 -4.94 8.07
C GLY A 147 -4.04 -3.80 8.68
N LEU A 148 -2.74 -3.89 8.73
CA LEU A 148 -1.84 -2.79 9.07
C LEU A 148 -1.23 -2.19 7.81
N VAL A 149 -0.86 -0.92 7.91
CA VAL A 149 -0.21 -0.19 6.82
C VAL A 149 1.00 0.54 7.37
N SER A 150 2.13 0.36 6.72
CA SER A 150 3.36 1.09 7.03
C SER A 150 3.52 2.25 6.06
N PHE A 151 3.83 3.42 6.61
CA PHE A 151 4.08 4.66 5.87
C PHE A 151 5.48 5.16 6.18
N MET A 152 6.26 5.43 5.17
CA MET A 152 7.58 6.06 5.31
C MET A 152 7.58 7.37 4.51
N ASP A 153 7.93 8.47 5.16
CA ASP A 153 8.13 9.74 4.49
C ASP A 153 9.39 9.67 3.61
N ASP A 154 9.21 9.91 2.33
CA ASP A 154 10.28 9.82 1.33
C ASP A 154 11.22 11.02 1.37
N GLU A 155 10.72 12.21 1.74
CA GLU A 155 11.50 13.44 1.76
C GLU A 155 12.43 13.52 2.98
N THR A 156 11.87 13.32 4.17
CA THR A 156 12.65 13.42 5.38
C THR A 156 13.35 12.13 5.74
N CYS A 157 12.82 10.98 5.31
CA CYS A 157 13.29 9.65 5.67
C CYS A 157 13.56 9.46 7.18
N LYS A 158 12.87 10.23 8.04
CA LYS A 158 13.16 10.25 9.49
C LYS A 158 12.28 9.30 10.28
N LYS A 159 11.04 9.09 9.85
CA LYS A 159 10.03 8.34 10.61
C LYS A 159 9.28 7.35 9.74
N ILE A 160 8.90 6.26 10.35
CA ILE A 160 7.99 5.27 9.79
C ILE A 160 6.79 5.20 10.71
N HIS A 161 5.61 5.31 10.15
CA HIS A 161 4.36 5.13 10.86
C HIS A 161 3.77 3.78 10.48
N ILE A 162 3.38 2.99 11.47
CA ILE A 162 2.62 1.76 11.28
C ILE A 162 1.26 2.02 11.89
N CYS A 163 0.21 1.86 11.12
CA CYS A 163 -1.13 2.12 11.62
C CYS A 163 -2.11 1.04 11.21
N ASN A 164 -3.16 0.91 12.00
CA ASN A 164 -4.40 0.31 11.57
C ASN A 164 -5.31 1.43 11.06
N PRO A 165 -5.63 1.49 9.75
CA PRO A 165 -6.44 2.56 9.21
C PRO A 165 -7.83 2.65 9.86
N ILE A 166 -8.39 1.52 10.28
CA ILE A 166 -9.74 1.45 10.84
C ILE A 166 -9.80 1.98 12.27
N THR A 167 -8.91 1.52 13.15
CA THR A 167 -8.90 1.95 14.56
C THR A 167 -8.17 3.27 14.75
N ARG A 168 -7.40 3.72 13.73
CA ARG A 168 -6.52 4.89 13.79
C ARG A 168 -5.42 4.79 14.84
N GLU A 169 -5.23 3.60 15.41
CA GLU A 169 -4.09 3.34 16.28
C GLU A 169 -2.82 3.29 15.45
N TYR A 170 -1.76 3.92 15.92
CA TYR A 170 -0.49 3.94 15.20
C TYR A 170 0.72 3.90 16.14
N GLU A 171 1.80 3.37 15.62
CA GLU A 171 3.12 3.37 16.22
C GLU A 171 4.08 4.11 15.29
N THR A 172 5.02 4.84 15.88
CA THR A 172 6.06 5.57 15.12
C THR A 172 7.44 5.01 15.44
N LEU A 173 8.16 4.62 14.40
CA LEU A 173 9.53 4.15 14.48
C LEU A 173 10.48 5.19 13.90
N LYS A 174 11.67 5.28 14.48
CA LYS A 174 12.77 6.02 13.87
C LYS A 174 13.37 5.20 12.73
N ASN A 175 13.65 5.85 11.62
CA ASN A 175 14.36 5.20 10.52
C ASN A 175 15.78 4.79 10.93
N PRO A 176 16.32 3.71 10.36
CA PRO A 176 17.70 3.33 10.61
C PRO A 176 18.64 4.43 10.11
N PRO A 177 19.77 4.64 10.82
CA PRO A 177 20.77 5.63 10.40
C PRO A 177 21.27 5.29 8.99
N SER A 178 21.48 6.32 8.19
CA SER A 178 22.03 6.20 6.84
C SER A 178 23.27 7.06 6.72
N PRO A 179 24.33 6.58 6.07
CA PRO A 179 25.55 7.36 5.86
C PRO A 179 25.39 8.52 4.85
N GLY A 180 24.22 8.65 4.21
CA GLY A 180 23.92 9.70 3.24
C GLY A 180 22.46 9.68 2.84
N PHE A 181 22.08 10.60 1.94
CA PHE A 181 20.75 10.62 1.34
C PHE A 181 20.70 9.57 0.21
N PRO A 182 19.79 8.60 0.29
CA PRO A 182 19.62 7.63 -0.79
C PRO A 182 19.01 8.33 -2.02
N VAL A 183 19.43 7.91 -3.21
CA VAL A 183 18.79 8.33 -4.46
C VAL A 183 17.45 7.61 -4.65
N TYR A 184 17.41 6.35 -4.25
CA TYR A 184 16.19 5.53 -4.28
C TYR A 184 16.00 4.83 -2.96
N SER A 185 14.74 4.75 -2.53
CA SER A 185 14.34 3.97 -1.36
C SER A 185 13.08 3.18 -1.66
N ALA A 186 13.00 1.95 -1.13
CA ALA A 186 11.82 1.11 -1.20
C ALA A 186 11.46 0.60 0.17
N LEU A 187 10.15 0.58 0.47
CA LEU A 187 9.59 0.10 1.72
C LEU A 187 8.85 -1.21 1.47
N ALA A 188 9.15 -2.22 2.28
CA ALA A 188 8.36 -3.45 2.35
C ALA A 188 7.95 -3.73 3.80
N PHE A 189 6.74 -4.26 3.96
CA PHE A 189 6.13 -4.54 5.25
C PHE A 189 5.43 -5.88 5.22
N SER A 190 5.61 -6.69 6.26
CA SER A 190 4.94 -7.99 6.39
C SER A 190 4.55 -8.23 7.84
N VAL A 191 3.32 -8.69 8.04
CA VAL A 191 2.77 -9.08 9.33
C VAL A 191 2.64 -10.60 9.39
N ASP A 192 3.22 -11.21 10.42
CA ASP A 192 2.99 -12.60 10.79
C ASP A 192 1.90 -12.65 11.87
N GLN A 193 0.69 -13.00 11.43
CA GLN A 193 -0.48 -13.08 12.30
C GLN A 193 -0.36 -14.15 13.38
N SER A 194 0.31 -15.28 13.08
CA SER A 194 0.42 -16.41 14.00
C SER A 194 1.21 -16.05 15.25
N ASN A 195 2.14 -15.11 15.12
CA ASN A 195 3.05 -14.71 16.19
C ASN A 195 2.85 -13.25 16.65
N SER A 196 1.85 -12.54 16.13
CA SER A 196 1.62 -11.11 16.38
C SER A 196 2.90 -10.29 16.20
N LYS A 197 3.59 -10.48 15.06
CA LYS A 197 4.86 -9.83 14.74
C LYS A 197 4.79 -9.18 13.38
N TYR A 198 5.61 -8.16 13.20
CA TYR A 198 5.81 -7.59 11.88
C TYR A 198 7.30 -7.39 11.57
N THR A 199 7.60 -7.38 10.29
CA THR A 199 8.91 -7.11 9.74
C THR A 199 8.82 -5.95 8.77
N ILE A 200 9.71 -4.97 8.90
CA ILE A 200 9.85 -3.88 7.94
C ILE A 200 11.20 -4.04 7.26
N SER A 201 11.23 -3.88 5.95
CA SER A 201 12.47 -3.76 5.20
C SER A 201 12.52 -2.41 4.47
N ILE A 202 13.66 -1.73 4.59
CA ILE A 202 13.97 -0.54 3.81
C ILE A 202 15.18 -0.85 2.95
N VAL A 203 14.98 -0.80 1.64
CA VAL A 203 16.07 -0.89 0.66
C VAL A 203 16.46 0.52 0.28
N ARG A 204 17.74 0.84 0.37
CA ARG A 204 18.29 2.14 -0.03
C ARG A 204 19.36 1.93 -1.08
N ALA A 205 19.39 2.79 -2.07
CA ALA A 205 20.40 2.78 -3.12
C ALA A 205 21.04 4.14 -3.26
N MET A 206 22.36 4.14 -3.32
CA MET A 206 23.20 5.29 -3.60
C MET A 206 24.04 5.00 -4.84
N GLN A 207 24.22 6.00 -5.67
CA GLN A 207 25.09 5.91 -6.80
C GLN A 207 26.55 5.82 -6.32
N ALA A 208 27.29 4.82 -6.82
CA ALA A 208 28.68 4.58 -6.44
C ALA A 208 29.69 5.19 -7.45
N SER A 209 29.25 5.40 -8.71
CA SER A 209 30.08 5.95 -9.79
C SER A 209 29.30 6.96 -10.63
N GLU A 210 30.02 7.90 -11.24
CA GLU A 210 29.43 8.95 -12.11
C GLU A 210 28.80 8.42 -13.39
N ASP A 211 29.14 7.21 -13.81
CA ASP A 211 28.62 6.56 -15.02
C ASP A 211 27.23 5.94 -14.85
N PHE A 212 26.66 6.00 -13.66
CA PHE A 212 25.36 5.38 -13.29
C PHE A 212 25.31 3.85 -13.42
N LEU A 213 26.44 3.18 -13.62
CA LEU A 213 26.49 1.73 -13.78
C LEU A 213 26.62 1.01 -12.44
N SER A 214 27.28 1.63 -11.47
CA SER A 214 27.54 1.02 -10.14
C SER A 214 26.72 1.68 -9.05
N TRP A 215 26.06 0.84 -8.27
CA TRP A 215 25.18 1.26 -7.17
C TRP A 215 25.53 0.56 -5.89
N LEU A 216 25.59 1.31 -4.79
CA LEU A 216 25.70 0.79 -3.44
C LEU A 216 24.30 0.61 -2.87
N VAL A 217 23.99 -0.61 -2.44
CA VAL A 217 22.67 -0.99 -1.92
C VAL A 217 22.80 -1.37 -0.46
N SER A 218 21.91 -0.86 0.36
CA SER A 218 21.75 -1.27 1.76
C SER A 218 20.35 -1.76 2.03
N ILE A 219 20.23 -2.90 2.71
CA ILE A 219 18.96 -3.48 3.16
C ILE A 219 18.92 -3.39 4.68
N HIS A 220 17.99 -2.63 5.21
CA HIS A 220 17.73 -2.47 6.63
C HIS A 220 16.48 -3.26 7.01
N ILE A 221 16.56 -4.06 8.07
CA ILE A 221 15.47 -4.92 8.51
C ILE A 221 15.15 -4.59 9.97
N TYR A 222 13.89 -4.31 10.26
CA TYR A 222 13.37 -4.12 11.61
C TYR A 222 12.59 -5.35 12.06
N ASN A 223 12.93 -5.84 13.25
CA ASN A 223 12.24 -6.94 13.90
C ASN A 223 11.39 -6.39 15.05
N SER A 224 10.06 -6.48 14.92
CA SER A 224 9.14 -5.97 15.94
C SER A 224 9.22 -6.73 17.28
N LYS A 225 9.62 -8.00 17.28
CA LYS A 225 9.81 -8.79 18.52
C LYS A 225 10.94 -8.24 19.38
N GLU A 226 12.04 -7.92 18.73
CA GLU A 226 13.25 -7.40 19.39
C GLU A 226 13.22 -5.88 19.50
N LYS A 227 12.29 -5.21 18.81
CA LYS A 227 12.15 -3.76 18.73
C LYS A 227 13.43 -3.04 18.28
N THR A 228 14.20 -3.70 17.42
CA THR A 228 15.50 -3.21 16.94
C THR A 228 15.66 -3.36 15.44
N TRP A 229 16.46 -2.47 14.87
CA TRP A 229 16.99 -2.63 13.53
C TRP A 229 18.17 -3.62 13.58
N LEU A 230 18.14 -4.60 12.71
CA LEU A 230 19.28 -5.50 12.50
C LEU A 230 20.42 -4.76 11.80
N PRO A 231 21.66 -5.23 11.89
CA PRO A 231 22.79 -4.70 11.13
C PRO A 231 22.44 -4.68 9.63
N PRO A 232 22.71 -3.58 8.90
CA PRO A 232 22.33 -3.49 7.49
C PRO A 232 23.13 -4.48 6.64
N VAL A 233 22.47 -5.08 5.67
CA VAL A 233 23.14 -5.83 4.59
C VAL A 233 23.60 -4.84 3.54
N MET A 234 24.90 -4.84 3.25
CA MET A 234 25.49 -3.95 2.26
C MET A 234 25.95 -4.75 1.05
N GLY A 235 25.72 -4.21 -0.15
CA GLY A 235 26.17 -4.84 -1.39
C GLY A 235 26.33 -3.84 -2.52
N GLY A 236 27.16 -4.19 -3.50
CA GLY A 236 27.27 -3.47 -4.77
C GLY A 236 26.41 -4.12 -5.84
N MET A 237 25.84 -3.33 -6.71
CA MET A 237 25.18 -3.80 -7.95
C MET A 237 25.80 -3.10 -9.15
N GLU A 238 26.12 -3.88 -10.18
CA GLU A 238 26.67 -3.36 -11.42
C GLU A 238 25.70 -3.62 -12.57
N GLY A 239 25.42 -2.59 -13.37
CA GLY A 239 24.48 -2.68 -14.48
C GLY A 239 23.00 -2.75 -14.08
N TRP A 240 22.70 -2.72 -12.78
CA TRP A 240 21.35 -2.72 -12.21
C TRP A 240 21.26 -1.75 -11.04
N ARG A 241 20.11 -1.13 -10.87
CA ARG A 241 19.78 -0.32 -9.69
C ARG A 241 18.47 -0.77 -9.06
N PRO A 242 18.33 -0.76 -7.74
CA PRO A 242 17.03 -0.90 -7.10
C PRO A 242 16.09 0.23 -7.48
N GLY A 243 14.80 -0.10 -7.61
CA GLY A 243 13.73 0.87 -7.72
C GLY A 243 13.16 1.28 -6.38
N ASP A 244 11.97 1.84 -6.44
CA ASP A 244 11.18 2.28 -5.28
C ASP A 244 10.14 1.24 -4.84
N VAL A 245 10.17 0.05 -5.41
CA VAL A 245 9.18 -1.01 -5.17
C VAL A 245 9.85 -2.24 -4.57
N SER A 246 9.38 -2.64 -3.39
CA SER A 246 9.76 -3.88 -2.74
C SER A 246 8.57 -4.53 -2.04
N LEU A 247 8.67 -5.84 -1.79
CA LEU A 247 7.62 -6.65 -1.20
C LEU A 247 8.23 -7.75 -0.33
N ILE A 248 7.65 -8.02 0.83
CA ILE A 248 7.97 -9.23 1.61
C ILE A 248 6.84 -10.24 1.42
N CYS A 249 7.19 -11.43 0.97
CA CYS A 249 6.28 -12.56 0.86
C CYS A 249 7.00 -13.84 1.32
N ASP A 250 6.40 -14.55 2.29
CA ASP A 250 6.90 -15.82 2.83
C ASP A 250 8.41 -15.75 3.24
N ASN A 251 8.74 -14.71 4.02
CA ASN A 251 10.09 -14.40 4.51
C ASN A 251 11.14 -14.13 3.42
N ILE A 252 10.71 -13.88 2.22
CA ILE A 252 11.57 -13.45 1.11
C ILE A 252 11.25 -11.99 0.79
N LEU A 253 12.29 -11.17 0.76
CA LEU A 253 12.22 -9.80 0.27
C LEU A 253 12.44 -9.81 -1.24
N TYR A 254 11.49 -9.29 -1.99
CA TYR A 254 11.53 -9.09 -3.43
C TYR A 254 11.77 -7.60 -3.71
N ILE A 255 12.73 -7.28 -4.55
CA ILE A 255 13.11 -5.92 -4.90
C ILE A 255 13.06 -5.78 -6.42
N LEU A 256 12.24 -4.86 -6.91
CA LEU A 256 12.22 -4.53 -8.32
C LEU A 256 13.48 -3.72 -8.67
N VAL A 257 14.18 -4.13 -9.72
CA VAL A 257 15.41 -3.49 -10.18
C VAL A 257 15.28 -3.06 -11.62
N PHE A 258 16.07 -2.06 -11.98
CA PHE A 258 16.11 -1.47 -13.33
C PHE A 258 17.50 -1.66 -13.93
N CYS A 259 17.55 -2.06 -15.20
CA CYS A 259 18.80 -2.14 -15.93
C CYS A 259 19.35 -0.74 -16.23
N THR A 260 20.63 -0.53 -15.93
CA THR A 260 21.32 0.76 -16.17
C THR A 260 22.30 0.68 -17.35
N ARG A 261 22.41 -0.47 -18.03
CA ARG A 261 23.32 -0.68 -19.15
C ARG A 261 22.82 0.03 -20.42
N PRO A 262 23.62 0.83 -21.10
CA PRO A 262 23.16 1.68 -22.19
C PRO A 262 22.77 0.96 -23.48
N ASN A 263 23.15 -0.31 -23.65
CA ASN A 263 22.96 -1.07 -24.91
C ASN A 263 21.93 -2.21 -24.81
N GLU A 264 21.33 -2.46 -23.66
CA GLU A 264 20.31 -3.49 -23.51
C GLU A 264 18.92 -2.90 -23.75
N VAL A 265 18.40 -3.04 -24.96
CA VAL A 265 17.08 -2.51 -25.38
C VAL A 265 15.93 -3.39 -24.89
N GLN A 266 16.20 -4.58 -24.39
CA GLN A 266 15.18 -5.55 -23.97
C GLN A 266 15.27 -5.81 -22.47
N ASN A 267 14.16 -5.62 -21.76
CA ASN A 267 13.99 -5.86 -20.31
C ASN A 267 14.66 -4.82 -19.40
N PHE A 268 14.09 -3.63 -19.36
CA PHE A 268 14.51 -2.58 -18.42
C PHE A 268 14.29 -2.94 -16.94
N HIS A 269 13.54 -3.99 -16.62
CA HIS A 269 13.18 -4.39 -15.28
C HIS A 269 13.62 -5.81 -14.97
N GLY A 270 13.97 -6.03 -13.71
CA GLY A 270 14.23 -7.33 -13.14
C GLY A 270 13.77 -7.41 -11.70
N LEU A 271 13.87 -8.58 -11.11
CA LEU A 271 13.53 -8.83 -9.72
C LEU A 271 14.71 -9.52 -9.05
N ILE A 272 15.15 -9.01 -7.92
CA ILE A 272 16.09 -9.70 -7.04
C ILE A 272 15.38 -10.15 -5.77
N THR A 273 15.88 -11.22 -5.17
CA THR A 273 15.32 -11.81 -3.96
C THR A 273 16.35 -11.87 -2.86
N TYR A 274 15.91 -11.65 -1.63
CA TYR A 274 16.73 -11.78 -0.44
C TYR A 274 15.95 -12.56 0.63
N ASN A 275 16.54 -13.65 1.14
CA ASN A 275 15.91 -14.46 2.16
C ASN A 275 16.16 -13.86 3.55
N LEU A 276 15.08 -13.52 4.26
CA LEU A 276 15.11 -12.88 5.57
C LEU A 276 15.42 -13.86 6.72
N GLU A 277 15.27 -15.17 6.53
CA GLU A 277 15.56 -16.19 7.55
C GLU A 277 17.06 -16.52 7.63
N THR A 278 17.69 -16.57 6.47
CA THR A 278 19.12 -16.90 6.38
C THR A 278 19.99 -15.66 6.49
N PHE A 279 19.58 -14.69 7.28
CA PHE A 279 20.21 -13.40 7.44
C PHE A 279 21.75 -13.52 7.39
N ASN A 280 22.31 -13.19 6.23
CA ASN A 280 23.76 -13.15 6.05
C ASN A 280 24.18 -11.70 5.72
N PRO A 281 24.72 -10.94 6.71
CA PRO A 281 25.08 -9.54 6.50
C PRO A 281 26.21 -9.33 5.48
N ILE A 282 26.91 -10.40 5.08
CA ILE A 282 28.03 -10.36 4.12
C ILE A 282 27.59 -10.81 2.71
N GLY A 283 26.28 -11.01 2.49
CA GLY A 283 25.77 -11.46 1.19
C GLY A 283 25.97 -10.40 0.10
N VAL A 284 26.87 -10.65 -0.84
CA VAL A 284 26.97 -9.87 -2.07
C VAL A 284 25.70 -10.12 -2.88
N LEU A 285 24.96 -9.04 -3.19
CA LEU A 285 23.86 -9.11 -4.14
C LEU A 285 24.47 -9.42 -5.51
N LYS A 286 24.43 -10.68 -5.93
CA LYS A 286 25.03 -11.11 -7.19
C LYS A 286 24.06 -10.89 -8.34
N GLU A 287 24.58 -10.39 -9.44
CA GLU A 287 23.87 -10.19 -10.70
C GLU A 287 23.22 -11.47 -11.25
N GLU A 288 23.83 -12.63 -11.02
CA GLU A 288 23.34 -13.94 -11.46
C GLU A 288 21.98 -14.36 -10.88
N SER A 289 21.45 -13.59 -9.93
CA SER A 289 20.17 -13.85 -9.27
C SER A 289 19.00 -13.00 -9.78
N VAL A 290 19.23 -12.16 -10.80
CA VAL A 290 18.16 -11.30 -11.34
C VAL A 290 17.18 -12.12 -12.17
N ILE A 291 15.91 -12.11 -11.77
CA ILE A 291 14.81 -12.68 -12.54
C ILE A 291 14.34 -11.60 -13.51
N SER A 292 14.49 -11.84 -14.81
CA SER A 292 14.05 -10.88 -15.83
C SER A 292 12.55 -10.65 -15.79
N ALA A 293 12.11 -9.41 -16.05
CA ALA A 293 10.69 -9.10 -16.20
C ALA A 293 10.08 -9.87 -17.38
N PRO A 294 8.76 -10.12 -17.37
CA PRO A 294 8.11 -10.95 -18.39
C PRO A 294 8.10 -10.31 -19.78
N CYS A 295 8.26 -9.01 -19.86
CA CYS A 295 8.36 -8.22 -21.09
C CYS A 295 8.97 -6.86 -20.77
N ALA A 296 9.20 -6.04 -21.79
CA ALA A 296 9.59 -4.64 -21.60
C ALA A 296 8.47 -3.87 -20.92
N LEU A 297 8.73 -3.40 -19.70
CA LEU A 297 7.79 -2.65 -18.89
C LEU A 297 8.18 -1.17 -18.86
N THR A 298 7.20 -0.29 -18.86
CA THR A 298 7.37 1.14 -18.58
C THR A 298 7.48 1.39 -17.08
N CYS A 299 6.62 0.71 -16.31
CA CYS A 299 6.62 0.73 -14.85
C CYS A 299 6.12 -0.61 -14.32
N GLY A 300 6.47 -0.94 -13.08
CA GLY A 300 6.05 -2.16 -12.41
C GLY A 300 5.67 -1.91 -10.96
N ARG A 301 4.69 -2.68 -10.46
CA ARG A 301 4.30 -2.69 -9.05
C ARG A 301 4.22 -4.12 -8.56
N LEU A 302 4.88 -4.41 -7.45
CA LEU A 302 4.83 -5.70 -6.78
C LEU A 302 3.78 -5.68 -5.67
N MET A 303 3.03 -6.76 -5.55
CA MET A 303 2.04 -6.93 -4.50
C MET A 303 1.85 -8.40 -4.15
N LYS A 304 1.32 -8.65 -2.96
CA LYS A 304 0.92 -10.00 -2.52
C LYS A 304 -0.57 -10.17 -2.72
N VAL A 305 -0.96 -11.09 -3.60
CA VAL A 305 -2.35 -11.46 -3.86
C VAL A 305 -2.46 -12.97 -3.81
N GLN A 306 -3.45 -13.53 -3.11
CA GLN A 306 -3.62 -14.98 -2.93
C GLN A 306 -2.34 -15.69 -2.44
N ARG A 307 -1.57 -15.04 -1.55
CA ARG A 307 -0.26 -15.51 -1.08
C ARG A 307 0.81 -15.66 -2.17
N GLN A 308 0.59 -15.10 -3.35
CA GLN A 308 1.53 -15.14 -4.46
C GLN A 308 2.13 -13.74 -4.69
N VAL A 309 3.35 -13.73 -5.23
CA VAL A 309 3.99 -12.49 -5.70
C VAL A 309 3.42 -12.16 -7.07
N VAL A 310 2.78 -11.01 -7.16
CA VAL A 310 2.14 -10.51 -8.37
C VAL A 310 2.85 -9.26 -8.85
N LEU A 311 3.13 -9.19 -10.14
CA LEU A 311 3.62 -8.01 -10.84
C LEU A 311 2.48 -7.43 -11.68
N VAL A 312 2.14 -6.18 -11.44
CA VAL A 312 1.30 -5.38 -12.33
C VAL A 312 2.19 -4.40 -13.07
N GLY A 313 2.22 -4.47 -14.38
CA GLY A 313 3.17 -3.70 -15.18
C GLY A 313 2.54 -2.99 -16.36
N GLY A 314 2.99 -1.75 -16.60
CA GLY A 314 2.69 -1.00 -17.80
C GLY A 314 3.52 -1.52 -18.98
N ILE A 315 2.85 -1.91 -20.05
CA ILE A 315 3.49 -2.41 -21.27
C ILE A 315 3.69 -1.22 -22.21
N GLY A 316 4.95 -0.89 -22.52
CA GLY A 316 5.30 0.21 -23.40
C GLY A 316 4.96 -0.05 -24.86
N ARG A 317 4.91 1.01 -25.66
CA ARG A 317 4.83 0.93 -27.13
C ARG A 317 6.23 0.68 -27.69
N ALA A 318 6.30 -0.11 -28.75
CA ALA A 318 7.58 -0.39 -29.40
C ALA A 318 8.26 0.88 -29.98
N ASP A 319 7.45 1.82 -30.48
CA ASP A 319 7.88 3.10 -31.05
C ASP A 319 8.07 4.20 -29.98
N ARG A 320 7.44 4.06 -28.82
CA ARG A 320 7.52 5.00 -27.69
C ARG A 320 7.49 4.22 -26.37
N PRO A 321 8.63 3.70 -25.93
CA PRO A 321 8.67 2.82 -24.74
C PRO A 321 8.24 3.50 -23.44
N GLY A 322 8.28 4.84 -23.36
CA GLY A 322 7.76 5.61 -22.22
C GLY A 322 6.23 5.77 -22.20
N VAL A 323 5.50 5.38 -23.25
CA VAL A 323 4.04 5.49 -23.31
C VAL A 323 3.41 4.14 -23.08
N ILE A 324 2.54 4.02 -22.06
CA ILE A 324 1.85 2.78 -21.72
C ILE A 324 0.80 2.46 -22.80
N LYS A 325 0.96 1.29 -23.43
CA LYS A 325 0.02 0.72 -24.41
C LYS A 325 -1.08 -0.10 -23.74
N GLY A 326 -0.78 -0.66 -22.58
CA GLY A 326 -1.67 -1.54 -21.84
C GLY A 326 -1.06 -1.93 -20.51
N ILE A 327 -1.83 -2.61 -19.69
CA ILE A 327 -1.39 -3.12 -18.39
C ILE A 327 -1.51 -4.63 -18.39
N GLY A 328 -0.47 -5.31 -17.95
CA GLY A 328 -0.43 -6.75 -17.75
C GLY A 328 -0.32 -7.12 -16.28
N ILE A 329 -0.76 -8.32 -15.95
CA ILE A 329 -0.69 -8.93 -14.63
C ILE A 329 -0.02 -10.29 -14.77
N TRP A 330 1.04 -10.51 -13.99
CA TRP A 330 1.81 -11.74 -13.94
C TRP A 330 1.99 -12.22 -12.52
N VAL A 331 2.04 -13.54 -12.34
CA VAL A 331 2.35 -14.22 -11.09
C VAL A 331 3.73 -14.85 -11.19
N LEU A 332 4.53 -14.69 -10.15
CA LEU A 332 5.82 -15.35 -10.05
C LEU A 332 5.66 -16.82 -9.65
N ASN A 333 6.17 -17.72 -10.48
CA ASN A 333 6.23 -19.15 -10.19
C ASN A 333 7.70 -19.62 -10.23
N GLY A 334 8.28 -19.80 -9.06
CA GLY A 334 9.73 -20.04 -8.95
C GLY A 334 10.54 -18.84 -9.46
N LYS A 335 11.21 -18.98 -10.61
CA LYS A 335 11.96 -17.90 -11.27
C LYS A 335 11.31 -17.41 -12.56
N GLU A 336 10.12 -17.83 -12.86
CA GLU A 336 9.43 -17.50 -14.11
C GLU A 336 8.14 -16.74 -13.86
N TRP A 337 7.84 -15.78 -14.72
CA TRP A 337 6.60 -15.04 -14.69
C TRP A 337 5.56 -15.74 -15.58
N LYS A 338 4.41 -16.06 -14.97
CA LYS A 338 3.25 -16.56 -15.69
C LYS A 338 2.24 -15.44 -15.89
N GLU A 339 1.91 -15.15 -17.14
CA GLU A 339 0.88 -14.17 -17.46
C GLU A 339 -0.50 -14.66 -16.98
N VAL A 340 -1.18 -13.82 -16.20
CA VAL A 340 -2.55 -14.06 -15.74
C VAL A 340 -3.53 -13.45 -16.72
N THR A 341 -3.32 -12.18 -17.06
CA THR A 341 -4.21 -11.41 -17.93
C THR A 341 -3.55 -10.13 -18.42
N ARG A 342 -4.14 -9.57 -19.47
CA ARG A 342 -3.89 -8.18 -19.91
C ARG A 342 -5.17 -7.39 -19.83
N MET A 343 -5.05 -6.12 -19.49
CA MET A 343 -6.19 -5.21 -19.48
C MET A 343 -6.83 -5.15 -20.86
N PRO A 344 -8.13 -5.48 -20.98
CA PRO A 344 -8.83 -5.37 -22.26
C PRO A 344 -8.87 -3.93 -22.78
N GLN A 345 -8.77 -3.75 -24.10
CA GLN A 345 -8.66 -2.45 -24.77
C GLN A 345 -9.77 -1.45 -24.37
N LYS A 346 -10.99 -1.94 -24.13
CA LYS A 346 -12.12 -1.12 -23.68
C LYS A 346 -11.86 -0.42 -22.34
N PHE A 347 -11.07 -1.05 -21.44
CA PHE A 347 -10.70 -0.46 -20.16
C PHE A 347 -9.51 0.48 -20.30
N VAL A 348 -8.55 0.16 -21.18
CA VAL A 348 -7.42 1.07 -21.48
C VAL A 348 -7.94 2.41 -21.99
N GLN A 349 -8.91 2.41 -22.92
CA GLN A 349 -9.54 3.62 -23.43
C GLN A 349 -10.28 4.43 -22.35
N GLY A 350 -10.92 3.73 -21.39
CA GLY A 350 -11.60 4.38 -20.27
C GLY A 350 -10.66 4.97 -19.21
N PHE A 351 -9.40 4.54 -19.18
CA PHE A 351 -8.38 5.11 -18.29
C PHE A 351 -7.89 6.49 -18.76
N GLY A 352 -8.11 6.83 -20.02
CA GLY A 352 -7.53 7.99 -20.69
C GLY A 352 -6.12 7.70 -21.20
N GLU A 353 -5.39 8.73 -21.59
CA GLU A 353 -3.97 8.59 -21.87
C GLU A 353 -3.26 8.27 -20.55
N LEU A 354 -2.82 7.03 -20.43
CA LEU A 354 -1.96 6.62 -19.35
C LEU A 354 -0.60 7.29 -19.62
N ASP A 355 -0.36 8.39 -18.94
CA ASP A 355 0.98 8.90 -18.76
C ASP A 355 1.82 7.76 -18.16
N ASP A 356 3.14 7.92 -18.15
CA ASP A 356 4.14 6.88 -17.88
C ASP A 356 3.93 6.05 -16.60
N VAL A 357 2.97 6.39 -15.74
CA VAL A 357 2.83 5.79 -14.40
C VAL A 357 1.36 5.70 -13.95
N PHE A 358 1.04 4.63 -13.24
CA PHE A 358 -0.24 4.42 -12.56
C PHE A 358 -0.03 3.89 -11.15
N ALA A 359 -0.99 4.11 -10.25
CA ALA A 359 -1.01 3.45 -8.95
C ALA A 359 -1.65 2.06 -9.08
N SER A 360 -1.08 1.09 -8.38
CA SER A 360 -1.77 -0.19 -8.19
C SER A 360 -1.46 -0.79 -6.82
N SER A 361 -2.45 -1.46 -6.26
CA SER A 361 -2.35 -2.14 -4.99
C SER A 361 -3.22 -3.39 -5.01
N GLY A 362 -2.82 -4.43 -4.31
CA GLY A 362 -3.55 -5.70 -4.31
C GLY A 362 -3.54 -6.37 -2.94
N GLY A 363 -4.59 -7.13 -2.66
CA GLY A 363 -4.73 -7.93 -1.45
C GLY A 363 -5.96 -8.83 -1.53
N GLY A 364 -5.99 -9.91 -0.75
CA GLY A 364 -7.00 -10.94 -0.91
C GLY A 364 -7.01 -11.48 -2.33
N ASP A 365 -8.11 -11.29 -3.06
CA ASP A 365 -8.29 -11.71 -4.46
C ASP A 365 -8.35 -10.52 -5.42
N LEU A 366 -8.25 -9.27 -4.94
CA LEU A 366 -8.50 -8.09 -5.73
C LEU A 366 -7.21 -7.32 -6.02
N ILE A 367 -7.12 -6.81 -7.25
CA ILE A 367 -6.08 -5.89 -7.71
C ILE A 367 -6.74 -4.60 -8.15
N TYR A 368 -6.35 -3.51 -7.54
CA TYR A 368 -6.84 -2.16 -7.83
C TYR A 368 -5.81 -1.42 -8.69
N ILE A 369 -6.28 -0.79 -9.74
CA ILE A 369 -5.45 -0.02 -10.68
C ILE A 369 -6.08 1.35 -10.86
N GLN A 370 -5.31 2.40 -10.62
CA GLN A 370 -5.77 3.78 -10.63
C GLN A 370 -4.87 4.66 -11.49
N SER A 371 -5.49 5.48 -12.35
CA SER A 371 -4.79 6.56 -13.03
C SER A 371 -4.51 7.71 -12.05
N TYR A 372 -3.32 8.27 -12.09
CA TYR A 372 -3.00 9.47 -11.29
C TYR A 372 -3.82 10.69 -11.69
N GLY A 373 -4.31 10.73 -12.91
CA GLY A 373 -5.11 11.83 -13.44
C GLY A 373 -6.55 11.92 -12.94
N GLY A 374 -7.14 10.82 -12.44
CA GLY A 374 -8.56 10.73 -12.15
C GLY A 374 -8.94 9.84 -10.99
N THR A 375 -10.20 9.90 -10.59
CA THR A 375 -10.79 9.10 -9.50
C THR A 375 -11.28 7.72 -9.95
N ALA A 376 -11.09 7.38 -11.22
CA ALA A 376 -11.52 6.10 -11.74
C ALA A 376 -10.56 4.99 -11.25
N VAL A 377 -11.11 3.97 -10.61
CA VAL A 377 -10.37 2.79 -10.16
C VAL A 377 -10.90 1.58 -10.89
N LEU A 378 -10.01 0.86 -11.56
CA LEU A 378 -10.30 -0.40 -12.21
C LEU A 378 -9.90 -1.53 -11.28
N ILE A 379 -10.75 -2.55 -11.18
CA ILE A 379 -10.53 -3.71 -10.32
C ILE A 379 -10.42 -4.95 -11.20
N TYR A 380 -9.41 -5.76 -10.93
CA TYR A 380 -9.30 -7.11 -11.44
C TYR A 380 -9.49 -8.10 -10.29
N ASP A 381 -10.44 -9.00 -10.42
CA ASP A 381 -10.72 -10.07 -9.48
C ASP A 381 -9.99 -11.34 -9.97
N MET A 382 -9.01 -11.80 -9.19
CA MET A 382 -8.15 -12.95 -9.51
C MET A 382 -8.93 -14.28 -9.46
N ASP A 383 -9.97 -14.37 -8.61
CA ASP A 383 -10.79 -15.56 -8.44
C ASP A 383 -11.76 -15.71 -9.63
N THR A 384 -12.54 -14.68 -9.89
CA THR A 384 -13.53 -14.68 -10.99
C THR A 384 -12.92 -14.37 -12.35
N ARG A 385 -11.66 -13.90 -12.40
CA ARG A 385 -10.93 -13.45 -13.60
C ARG A 385 -11.65 -12.36 -14.39
N GLN A 386 -12.29 -11.45 -13.66
CA GLN A 386 -13.09 -10.39 -14.26
C GLN A 386 -12.50 -9.00 -14.00
N TRP A 387 -12.62 -8.15 -15.02
CA TRP A 387 -12.31 -6.73 -14.95
C TRP A 387 -13.59 -5.93 -14.82
N PHE A 388 -13.63 -5.01 -13.85
CA PHE A 388 -14.76 -4.10 -13.69
C PHE A 388 -14.34 -2.77 -13.09
N TRP A 389 -15.08 -1.71 -13.47
CA TRP A 389 -14.89 -0.40 -12.86
C TRP A 389 -15.48 -0.37 -11.46
N CYS A 390 -14.72 0.23 -10.55
CA CYS A 390 -15.26 0.66 -9.29
C CYS A 390 -16.35 1.74 -9.51
N GLN A 391 -17.30 1.82 -8.59
CA GLN A 391 -18.25 2.93 -8.58
C GLN A 391 -17.49 4.26 -8.51
N LYS A 392 -17.93 5.28 -9.25
CA LYS A 392 -17.27 6.58 -9.31
C LYS A 392 -17.15 7.19 -7.92
N CYS A 393 -15.95 7.56 -7.52
CA CYS A 393 -15.70 8.30 -6.30
C CYS A 393 -16.14 9.76 -6.46
N GLN A 394 -16.67 10.33 -5.40
CA GLN A 394 -17.12 11.74 -5.37
C GLN A 394 -15.97 12.72 -5.10
N MET A 395 -14.75 12.23 -4.88
CA MET A 395 -13.59 13.07 -4.65
C MET A 395 -13.32 13.99 -5.85
N HIS A 396 -13.02 15.24 -5.56
CA HIS A 396 -12.65 16.24 -6.56
C HIS A 396 -11.26 16.78 -6.24
N LYS A 397 -10.46 17.06 -7.26
CA LYS A 397 -9.21 17.78 -7.12
C LYS A 397 -9.48 19.21 -6.67
N LYS A 398 -8.78 19.69 -5.65
CA LYS A 398 -8.76 21.09 -5.26
C LYS A 398 -7.89 21.94 -6.19
N PHE A 399 -6.79 21.34 -6.67
CA PHE A 399 -5.84 21.96 -7.57
C PHE A 399 -5.59 21.10 -8.82
N PRO A 400 -5.35 21.70 -10.00
CA PRO A 400 -5.16 20.94 -11.24
C PRO A 400 -3.99 19.96 -11.21
N LEU A 401 -2.93 20.28 -10.46
CA LEU A 401 -1.72 19.46 -10.36
C LEU A 401 -1.79 18.35 -9.32
N GLU A 402 -2.88 18.25 -8.56
CA GLU A 402 -3.06 17.12 -7.64
C GLU A 402 -3.14 15.80 -8.40
N ILE A 403 -2.46 14.80 -7.88
CA ILE A 403 -2.54 13.44 -8.36
C ILE A 403 -3.33 12.58 -7.36
N PHE A 404 -3.98 11.55 -7.86
CA PHE A 404 -4.66 10.56 -7.04
C PHE A 404 -3.73 9.38 -6.78
N SER A 405 -3.70 8.94 -5.54
CA SER A 405 -2.99 7.75 -5.12
C SER A 405 -3.85 6.91 -4.18
N GLY A 406 -3.46 5.67 -3.96
CA GLY A 406 -4.20 4.81 -3.06
C GLY A 406 -3.49 3.50 -2.77
N PHE A 407 -4.02 2.80 -1.78
CA PHE A 407 -3.57 1.48 -1.38
C PHE A 407 -4.76 0.65 -0.90
N CYS A 408 -4.64 -0.66 -1.02
CA CYS A 408 -5.60 -1.59 -0.44
C CYS A 408 -5.09 -2.14 0.90
N PHE A 409 -6.00 -2.50 1.77
CA PHE A 409 -5.70 -3.19 3.02
C PHE A 409 -6.89 -4.06 3.44
N GLU A 410 -6.64 -5.01 4.30
CA GLU A 410 -7.67 -5.84 4.93
C GLU A 410 -8.20 -5.10 6.15
N PRO A 411 -9.49 -4.75 6.21
CA PRO A 411 -10.02 -4.00 7.35
C PRO A 411 -10.04 -4.85 8.62
N ARG A 412 -9.55 -4.31 9.76
CA ARG A 412 -9.48 -5.00 11.05
C ARG A 412 -9.76 -4.06 12.21
N LEU A 413 -10.41 -4.61 13.28
CA LEU A 413 -10.70 -3.87 14.50
C LEU A 413 -9.56 -3.93 15.54
N GLN A 414 -8.53 -4.74 15.32
CA GLN A 414 -7.42 -4.88 16.25
C GLN A 414 -6.13 -4.36 15.63
N PHE A 415 -5.29 -3.71 16.42
CA PHE A 415 -3.98 -3.26 15.96
C PHE A 415 -3.01 -4.45 15.83
N MET A 416 -2.86 -5.25 16.85
CA MET A 416 -2.19 -6.57 16.90
C MET A 416 -2.42 -7.24 18.26
#